data_db61381ba2fa3031e43ff3e15b3db454
#
_entry.id   db61381ba2fa3031e43ff3e15b3db454
#
_cell.length_a   1.000
_cell.length_b   1.000
_cell.length_c   1.000
_cell.angle_alpha   90.00
_cell.angle_beta   90.00
_cell.angle_gamma   90.00
#
_symmetry.space_group_name_H-M   'P 1'
#
loop_
_entity.id
_entity.type
_entity.pdbx_description
1 polymer ?
#
loop_
_entity_poly.entity_id
_entity_poly.type
_entity_poly.pdbx_seq_one_letter_code
_entity_poly.pdbx_strand_id
1 'polypeptide(L)'
;MVKITNEVGNGQTVPCETIKNSVLYMETRDKLFTEEQYRKQLAGYSKRCKQLESSIMEIINAEKEHIQLYSAPNSNVAYNKIVTLFGCKLNSFLTKYSVGEDMEVLKYDYNDLLETLTNHWTITGMYVQMLWMLSIGIMLDTDEQNIRILSGMIDNENVNDALYDFFKKYRLTDWERCSNTVLFPVPYQSALSIISSNNQSKELSIQKLEKYLKKEWYRGHSDCAWHDDHKYGIRHDGYWSFESGALVKILGLDDSSLKGLPYYPYDMVHWNENKI
;
A
#
# COMPACT_ATOMS: atom_id res chain seq x y z
N MET A 1 -2.82 -14.49 52.80
CA MET A 1 -2.34 -13.35 53.60
C MET A 1 -0.97 -13.69 54.15
N VAL A 2 0.10 -13.31 53.49
CA VAL A 2 1.47 -13.40 54.01
C VAL A 2 2.13 -12.04 53.75
N LYS A 3 2.39 -11.32 54.83
CA LYS A 3 3.18 -10.09 54.83
C LYS A 3 4.65 -10.49 54.83
N ILE A 4 5.43 -9.97 53.90
CA ILE A 4 6.90 -9.93 54.00
C ILE A 4 7.27 -8.45 54.17
N THR A 5 7.72 -8.12 55.35
CA THR A 5 8.36 -6.84 55.69
C THR A 5 9.86 -7.01 55.48
N ASN A 6 10.47 -6.18 54.64
CA ASN A 6 11.92 -5.89 54.72
C ASN A 6 12.11 -4.43 55.12
N GLU A 7 12.55 -4.22 56.35
CA GLU A 7 13.10 -2.96 56.80
C GLU A 7 14.51 -2.79 56.27
N VAL A 8 14.76 -1.68 55.56
CA VAL A 8 16.08 -1.05 55.51
C VAL A 8 15.85 0.47 55.68
N GLY A 9 16.45 1.02 56.72
CA GLY A 9 16.25 2.37 57.19
C GLY A 9 16.75 3.45 56.22
N ASN A 10 16.02 4.48 56.20
CA ASN A 10 16.24 5.92 56.29
C ASN A 10 15.00 6.61 55.68
N GLY A 11 14.28 7.27 56.56
CA GLY A 11 13.02 7.92 56.24
C GLY A 11 13.14 9.05 55.19
N GLN A 12 12.80 8.75 53.98
CA GLN A 12 12.26 9.66 53.01
C GLN A 12 11.14 8.95 52.25
N THR A 13 9.90 9.31 52.56
CA THR A 13 8.75 8.90 51.77
C THR A 13 8.83 9.60 50.41
N VAL A 14 9.21 8.83 49.37
CA VAL A 14 9.06 9.25 47.99
C VAL A 14 7.56 9.12 47.65
N PRO A 15 6.91 10.20 47.16
CA PRO A 15 5.52 10.09 46.70
C PRO A 15 5.44 9.03 45.58
N CYS A 16 4.49 8.16 45.69
CA CYS A 16 4.13 7.23 44.60
C CYS A 16 3.70 8.08 43.41
N GLU A 17 4.64 8.39 42.52
CA GLU A 17 4.31 8.96 41.23
C GLU A 17 3.45 7.94 40.49
N THR A 18 2.22 8.31 40.27
CA THR A 18 1.27 7.66 39.42
C THR A 18 1.97 7.44 38.07
N ILE A 19 2.33 6.21 37.76
CA ILE A 19 2.70 5.81 36.41
C ILE A 19 1.45 6.05 35.58
N LYS A 20 1.34 7.25 35.02
CA LYS A 20 0.43 7.50 33.92
C LYS A 20 0.90 6.58 32.82
N ASN A 21 0.13 5.54 32.51
CA ASN A 21 0.24 4.81 31.28
C ASN A 21 0.17 5.87 30.16
N SER A 22 1.32 6.35 29.72
CA SER A 22 1.44 7.08 28.48
C SER A 22 1.14 6.05 27.39
N VAL A 23 -0.12 5.96 27.00
CA VAL A 23 -0.46 5.40 25.71
C VAL A 23 0.33 6.26 24.73
N LEU A 24 1.41 5.73 24.18
CA LEU A 24 2.10 6.35 23.07
C LEU A 24 1.07 6.43 21.93
N TYR A 25 0.43 7.59 21.79
CA TYR A 25 -0.37 7.89 20.62
C TYR A 25 0.59 7.91 19.44
N MET A 26 0.56 6.89 18.62
CA MET A 26 1.30 6.91 17.37
C MET A 26 0.72 8.01 16.49
N GLU A 27 1.58 8.89 16.04
CA GLU A 27 1.15 9.97 15.16
C GLU A 27 0.78 9.36 13.79
N THR A 28 -0.48 9.55 13.35
CA THR A 28 -0.93 9.06 12.05
C THR A 28 -0.10 9.69 10.92
N ARG A 29 0.24 8.90 9.89
CA ARG A 29 0.92 9.42 8.67
C ARG A 29 0.00 10.29 7.84
N ASP A 30 -1.24 9.86 7.67
CA ASP A 30 -2.28 10.68 7.06
C ASP A 30 -3.05 11.45 8.15
N LYS A 31 -3.30 12.75 7.92
CA LYS A 31 -3.90 13.65 8.89
C LYS A 31 -5.38 13.94 8.64
N LEU A 32 -5.98 13.34 7.61
CA LEU A 32 -7.38 13.59 7.25
C LEU A 32 -8.35 12.87 8.17
N PHE A 33 -7.94 11.72 8.74
CA PHE A 33 -8.68 10.99 9.76
C PHE A 33 -7.89 10.90 11.06
N THR A 34 -8.61 10.75 12.18
CA THR A 34 -8.02 10.47 13.48
C THR A 34 -7.61 9.00 13.60
N GLU A 35 -6.71 8.68 14.53
CA GLU A 35 -6.34 7.30 14.84
C GLU A 35 -7.57 6.43 15.15
N GLU A 36 -8.53 6.94 15.92
CA GLU A 36 -9.76 6.23 16.28
C GLU A 36 -10.60 5.89 15.04
N GLN A 37 -10.73 6.82 14.09
CA GLN A 37 -11.45 6.60 12.83
C GLN A 37 -10.77 5.51 12.00
N TYR A 38 -9.44 5.55 11.86
CA TYR A 38 -8.69 4.51 11.15
C TYR A 38 -8.83 3.14 11.84
N ARG A 39 -8.70 3.06 13.17
CA ARG A 39 -8.84 1.79 13.90
C ARG A 39 -10.24 1.20 13.77
N LYS A 40 -11.28 2.02 13.81
CA LYS A 40 -12.65 1.59 13.56
C LYS A 40 -12.83 1.02 12.14
N GLN A 41 -12.22 1.67 11.16
CA GLN A 41 -12.23 1.24 9.76
C GLN A 41 -11.50 -0.09 9.58
N LEU A 42 -10.32 -0.27 10.19
CA LEU A 42 -9.57 -1.54 10.20
C LEU A 42 -10.37 -2.69 10.80
N ALA A 43 -11.09 -2.47 11.90
CA ALA A 43 -11.97 -3.48 12.46
C ALA A 43 -13.09 -3.90 11.47
N GLY A 44 -13.61 -2.93 10.71
CA GLY A 44 -14.58 -3.19 9.63
C GLY A 44 -13.99 -4.05 8.51
N TYR A 45 -12.77 -3.73 8.04
CA TYR A 45 -12.08 -4.52 7.02
C TYR A 45 -11.76 -5.93 7.51
N SER A 46 -11.23 -6.09 8.72
CA SER A 46 -10.97 -7.41 9.31
C SER A 46 -12.22 -8.30 9.32
N LYS A 47 -13.36 -7.76 9.75
CA LYS A 47 -14.64 -8.47 9.73
C LYS A 47 -15.04 -8.85 8.30
N ARG A 48 -14.94 -7.91 7.36
CA ARG A 48 -15.32 -8.13 5.96
C ARG A 48 -14.46 -9.15 5.26
N CYS A 49 -13.13 -9.10 5.44
CA CYS A 49 -12.22 -10.09 4.88
C CYS A 49 -12.56 -11.50 5.38
N LYS A 50 -12.75 -11.70 6.69
CA LYS A 50 -13.14 -13.00 7.24
C LYS A 50 -14.45 -13.55 6.65
N GLN A 51 -15.44 -12.68 6.44
CA GLN A 51 -16.71 -13.08 5.80
C GLN A 51 -16.49 -13.52 4.34
N LEU A 52 -15.67 -12.81 3.59
CA LEU A 52 -15.36 -13.14 2.21
C LEU A 52 -14.56 -14.46 2.13
N GLU A 53 -13.54 -14.62 2.96
CA GLU A 53 -12.74 -15.85 3.04
C GLU A 53 -13.61 -17.07 3.36
N SER A 54 -14.47 -16.97 4.38
CA SER A 54 -15.42 -18.04 4.71
C SER A 54 -16.35 -18.39 3.54
N SER A 55 -16.88 -17.37 2.86
CA SER A 55 -17.79 -17.59 1.72
C SER A 55 -17.06 -18.15 0.50
N ILE A 56 -15.81 -17.78 0.26
CA ILE A 56 -14.98 -18.36 -0.81
C ILE A 56 -14.71 -19.84 -0.52
N MET A 57 -14.37 -20.18 0.72
CA MET A 57 -14.13 -21.57 1.12
C MET A 57 -15.40 -22.43 0.97
N GLU A 58 -16.58 -21.90 1.31
CA GLU A 58 -17.86 -22.57 1.10
C GLU A 58 -18.09 -22.90 -0.39
N ILE A 59 -17.82 -21.93 -1.29
CA ILE A 59 -17.98 -22.11 -2.73
C ILE A 59 -16.98 -23.15 -3.25
N ILE A 60 -15.71 -23.09 -2.83
CA ILE A 60 -14.69 -24.06 -3.25
C ILE A 60 -15.06 -25.48 -2.82
N ASN A 61 -15.60 -25.65 -1.61
CA ASN A 61 -16.03 -26.96 -1.12
C ASN A 61 -17.25 -27.47 -1.89
N ALA A 62 -18.23 -26.61 -2.14
CA ALA A 62 -19.40 -26.98 -2.94
C ALA A 62 -19.01 -27.39 -4.38
N GLU A 63 -18.02 -26.70 -4.99
CA GLU A 63 -17.50 -27.06 -6.32
C GLU A 63 -16.88 -28.46 -6.33
N LYS A 64 -16.12 -28.82 -5.28
CA LYS A 64 -15.52 -30.16 -5.12
C LYS A 64 -16.60 -31.24 -4.98
N GLU A 65 -17.73 -30.92 -4.38
CA GLU A 65 -18.87 -31.81 -4.16
C GLU A 65 -19.86 -31.76 -5.33
N HIS A 66 -19.58 -30.99 -6.41
CA HIS A 66 -20.46 -30.77 -7.56
C HIS A 66 -21.80 -30.15 -7.20
N ILE A 67 -21.86 -29.35 -6.13
CA ILE A 67 -23.07 -28.64 -5.67
C ILE A 67 -23.05 -27.21 -6.24
N GLN A 68 -24.09 -26.84 -6.99
CA GLN A 68 -24.27 -25.47 -7.45
C GLN A 68 -25.00 -24.64 -6.38
N LEU A 69 -24.31 -23.62 -5.84
CA LEU A 69 -24.85 -22.77 -4.75
C LEU A 69 -25.61 -21.54 -5.27
N TYR A 70 -25.34 -21.07 -6.46
CA TYR A 70 -25.86 -19.82 -7.01
C TYR A 70 -26.46 -20.05 -8.40
N SER A 71 -27.24 -19.12 -8.89
CA SER A 71 -27.73 -19.12 -10.28
C SER A 71 -26.62 -18.95 -11.32
N ALA A 72 -25.54 -18.26 -10.97
CA ALA A 72 -24.31 -18.15 -11.76
C ALA A 72 -23.34 -19.31 -11.40
N PRO A 73 -22.42 -19.69 -12.31
CA PRO A 73 -21.38 -20.69 -12.00
C PRO A 73 -20.62 -20.34 -10.72
N ASN A 74 -20.42 -21.34 -9.86
CA ASN A 74 -19.68 -21.15 -8.58
C ASN A 74 -18.30 -20.52 -8.83
N SER A 75 -17.57 -20.93 -9.89
CA SER A 75 -16.27 -20.37 -10.27
C SER A 75 -16.32 -18.85 -10.50
N ASN A 76 -17.38 -18.36 -11.19
CA ASN A 76 -17.54 -16.93 -11.45
C ASN A 76 -17.84 -16.16 -10.14
N VAL A 77 -18.64 -16.74 -9.24
CA VAL A 77 -18.95 -16.14 -7.94
C VAL A 77 -17.71 -16.11 -7.05
N ALA A 78 -16.93 -17.20 -7.04
CA ALA A 78 -15.66 -17.26 -6.32
C ALA A 78 -14.67 -16.20 -6.82
N TYR A 79 -14.47 -16.12 -8.15
CA TYR A 79 -13.63 -15.10 -8.77
C TYR A 79 -13.99 -13.68 -8.32
N ASN A 80 -15.26 -13.30 -8.43
CA ASN A 80 -15.72 -11.97 -8.03
C ASN A 80 -15.52 -11.70 -6.53
N LYS A 81 -15.70 -12.72 -5.67
CA LYS A 81 -15.44 -12.59 -4.23
C LYS A 81 -13.94 -12.44 -3.94
N ILE A 82 -13.06 -13.12 -4.66
CA ILE A 82 -11.60 -12.99 -4.50
C ILE A 82 -11.15 -11.59 -4.93
N VAL A 83 -11.64 -11.06 -6.05
CA VAL A 83 -11.37 -9.67 -6.46
C VAL A 83 -11.85 -8.68 -5.39
N THR A 84 -13.02 -8.92 -4.80
CA THR A 84 -13.55 -8.10 -3.70
C THR A 84 -12.69 -8.23 -2.44
N LEU A 85 -12.19 -9.44 -2.13
CA LEU A 85 -11.29 -9.70 -1.01
C LEU A 85 -9.97 -8.96 -1.19
N PHE A 86 -9.38 -9.01 -2.38
CA PHE A 86 -8.18 -8.25 -2.70
C PHE A 86 -8.39 -6.76 -2.44
N GLY A 87 -9.47 -6.16 -2.96
CA GLY A 87 -9.78 -4.75 -2.70
C GLY A 87 -9.96 -4.43 -1.21
N CYS A 88 -10.60 -5.32 -0.45
CA CYS A 88 -10.75 -5.18 1.00
C CYS A 88 -9.40 -5.22 1.74
N LYS A 89 -8.54 -6.17 1.38
CA LYS A 89 -7.18 -6.30 1.95
C LYS A 89 -6.30 -5.10 1.57
N LEU A 90 -6.36 -4.64 0.32
CA LEU A 90 -5.61 -3.46 -0.14
C LEU A 90 -6.03 -2.19 0.63
N ASN A 91 -7.33 -1.97 0.78
CA ASN A 91 -7.83 -0.83 1.57
C ASN A 91 -7.40 -0.93 3.04
N SER A 92 -7.39 -2.15 3.61
CA SER A 92 -6.85 -2.39 4.95
C SER A 92 -5.35 -2.04 5.03
N PHE A 93 -4.56 -2.43 4.03
CA PHE A 93 -3.15 -2.09 3.94
C PHE A 93 -2.93 -0.58 3.89
N LEU A 94 -3.66 0.15 3.04
CA LEU A 94 -3.60 1.60 2.93
C LEU A 94 -3.94 2.28 4.26
N THR A 95 -5.00 1.79 4.91
CA THR A 95 -5.44 2.29 6.22
C THR A 95 -4.40 2.02 7.32
N LYS A 96 -3.76 0.84 7.31
CA LYS A 96 -2.65 0.50 8.22
C LYS A 96 -1.45 1.43 8.00
N TYR A 97 -1.08 1.66 6.75
CA TYR A 97 -0.02 2.63 6.45
C TYR A 97 -0.38 4.02 6.94
N SER A 98 -1.61 4.48 6.71
CA SER A 98 -2.09 5.81 7.08
C SER A 98 -2.14 6.03 8.60
N VAL A 99 -2.52 5.01 9.38
CA VAL A 99 -2.56 5.10 10.84
C VAL A 99 -1.17 5.04 11.50
N GLY A 100 -0.14 4.64 10.76
CA GLY A 100 1.23 4.59 11.29
C GLY A 100 1.75 3.18 11.60
N GLU A 101 1.13 2.11 11.06
CA GLU A 101 1.54 0.74 11.30
C GLU A 101 3.01 0.50 10.93
N ASP A 102 3.63 -0.46 11.60
CA ASP A 102 5.03 -0.85 11.40
C ASP A 102 5.25 -1.41 9.98
N MET A 103 6.40 -1.09 9.37
CA MET A 103 6.70 -1.49 8.00
C MET A 103 6.94 -2.99 7.83
N GLU A 104 7.38 -3.71 8.88
CA GLU A 104 7.50 -5.17 8.83
C GLU A 104 6.12 -5.84 8.76
N VAL A 105 5.14 -5.30 9.50
CA VAL A 105 3.74 -5.75 9.40
C VAL A 105 3.21 -5.49 7.99
N LEU A 106 3.47 -4.32 7.43
CA LEU A 106 3.06 -3.98 6.07
C LEU A 106 3.75 -4.86 5.02
N LYS A 107 5.02 -5.21 5.23
CA LYS A 107 5.74 -6.14 4.34
C LYS A 107 5.13 -7.54 4.37
N TYR A 108 4.69 -7.99 5.53
CA TYR A 108 3.96 -9.26 5.67
C TYR A 108 2.59 -9.19 4.95
N ASP A 109 1.82 -8.12 5.18
CA ASP A 109 0.53 -7.90 4.52
C ASP A 109 0.65 -7.81 3.00
N TYR A 110 1.76 -7.27 2.48
CA TYR A 110 2.03 -7.21 1.04
C TYR A 110 2.08 -8.60 0.40
N ASN A 111 2.66 -9.58 1.07
CA ASN A 111 2.70 -10.96 0.57
C ASN A 111 1.31 -11.59 0.51
N ASP A 112 0.46 -11.34 1.52
CA ASP A 112 -0.94 -11.79 1.52
C ASP A 112 -1.77 -11.10 0.42
N LEU A 113 -1.50 -9.81 0.14
CA LEU A 113 -2.07 -9.09 -1.00
C LEU A 113 -1.68 -9.72 -2.32
N LEU A 114 -0.40 -10.02 -2.52
CA LEU A 114 0.13 -10.62 -3.73
C LEU A 114 -0.49 -12.01 -3.97
N GLU A 115 -0.57 -12.84 -2.94
CA GLU A 115 -1.21 -14.16 -3.03
C GLU A 115 -2.67 -14.03 -3.46
N THR A 116 -3.42 -13.10 -2.85
CA THR A 116 -4.83 -12.87 -3.18
C THR A 116 -5.01 -12.33 -4.61
N LEU A 117 -4.08 -11.48 -5.09
CA LEU A 117 -4.12 -10.91 -6.44
C LEU A 117 -3.76 -11.92 -7.53
N THR A 118 -2.90 -12.90 -7.21
CA THR A 118 -2.38 -13.87 -8.18
C THR A 118 -3.52 -14.58 -8.92
N ASN A 119 -3.47 -14.56 -10.26
CA ASN A 119 -4.49 -15.04 -11.18
C ASN A 119 -5.86 -14.32 -11.15
N HIS A 120 -5.98 -13.20 -10.44
CA HIS A 120 -7.23 -12.45 -10.33
C HIS A 120 -7.13 -10.99 -10.78
N TRP A 121 -5.94 -10.58 -11.22
CA TRP A 121 -5.74 -9.25 -11.77
C TRP A 121 -6.15 -9.18 -13.24
N THR A 122 -6.73 -8.04 -13.62
CA THR A 122 -6.97 -7.64 -15.01
C THR A 122 -6.66 -6.17 -15.17
N ILE A 123 -6.20 -5.77 -16.35
CA ILE A 123 -5.94 -4.35 -16.66
C ILE A 123 -7.21 -3.52 -16.57
N THR A 124 -8.37 -4.10 -16.86
CA THR A 124 -9.65 -3.40 -16.81
C THR A 124 -10.03 -3.05 -15.37
N GLY A 125 -9.89 -1.77 -15.03
CA GLY A 125 -10.23 -1.23 -13.71
C GLY A 125 -9.21 -1.47 -12.59
N MET A 126 -8.08 -2.15 -12.85
CA MET A 126 -7.08 -2.45 -11.82
C MET A 126 -5.66 -1.94 -12.16
N TYR A 127 -5.54 -0.95 -13.04
CA TYR A 127 -4.24 -0.35 -13.39
C TYR A 127 -3.53 0.25 -12.16
N VAL A 128 -4.22 1.08 -11.40
CA VAL A 128 -3.63 1.77 -10.24
C VAL A 128 -3.19 0.77 -9.17
N GLN A 129 -3.97 -0.28 -8.94
CA GLN A 129 -3.64 -1.31 -7.97
C GLN A 129 -2.35 -2.07 -8.34
N MET A 130 -2.15 -2.39 -9.62
CA MET A 130 -0.91 -3.00 -10.08
C MET A 130 0.28 -2.04 -9.93
N LEU A 131 0.09 -0.77 -10.28
CA LEU A 131 1.12 0.26 -10.10
C LEU A 131 1.53 0.39 -8.62
N TRP A 132 0.56 0.35 -7.70
CA TRP A 132 0.83 0.36 -6.27
C TRP A 132 1.54 -0.91 -5.81
N MET A 133 1.13 -2.10 -6.28
CA MET A 133 1.80 -3.35 -5.92
C MET A 133 3.26 -3.36 -6.36
N LEU A 134 3.58 -2.90 -7.57
CA LEU A 134 4.97 -2.75 -8.04
C LEU A 134 5.73 -1.75 -7.17
N SER A 135 5.15 -0.58 -6.92
CA SER A 135 5.77 0.52 -6.18
C SER A 135 6.05 0.16 -4.72
N ILE A 136 5.06 -0.42 -4.04
CA ILE A 136 5.17 -0.86 -2.64
C ILE A 136 6.20 -1.98 -2.53
N GLY A 137 6.17 -2.95 -3.45
CA GLY A 137 7.15 -4.04 -3.50
C GLY A 137 8.59 -3.55 -3.63
N ILE A 138 8.81 -2.50 -4.43
CA ILE A 138 10.12 -1.84 -4.57
C ILE A 138 10.51 -1.13 -3.26
N MET A 139 9.62 -0.35 -2.68
CA MET A 139 9.92 0.40 -1.46
C MET A 139 10.16 -0.50 -0.26
N LEU A 140 9.39 -1.57 -0.11
CA LEU A 140 9.53 -2.54 0.99
C LEU A 140 10.66 -3.57 0.77
N ASP A 141 11.44 -3.46 -0.30
CA ASP A 141 12.49 -4.42 -0.66
C ASP A 141 11.99 -5.87 -0.58
N THR A 142 10.89 -6.15 -1.25
CA THR A 142 10.36 -7.51 -1.33
C THR A 142 11.20 -8.39 -2.24
N ASP A 143 11.06 -9.70 -2.15
CA ASP A 143 11.82 -10.64 -2.98
C ASP A 143 11.56 -10.38 -4.47
N GLU A 144 12.61 -10.58 -5.29
CA GLU A 144 12.51 -10.47 -6.76
C GLU A 144 11.37 -11.33 -7.32
N GLN A 145 11.15 -12.52 -6.72
CA GLN A 145 10.08 -13.42 -7.12
C GLN A 145 8.70 -12.77 -7.07
N ASN A 146 8.45 -11.87 -6.13
CA ASN A 146 7.19 -11.13 -6.03
C ASN A 146 6.98 -10.23 -7.26
N ILE A 147 8.03 -9.56 -7.69
CA ILE A 147 7.98 -8.72 -8.91
C ILE A 147 7.82 -9.58 -10.16
N ARG A 148 8.42 -10.79 -10.21
CA ARG A 148 8.23 -11.75 -11.32
C ARG A 148 6.77 -12.23 -11.41
N ILE A 149 6.11 -12.48 -10.28
CA ILE A 149 4.68 -12.84 -10.24
C ILE A 149 3.82 -11.70 -10.82
N LEU A 150 4.04 -10.46 -10.37
CA LEU A 150 3.34 -9.28 -10.89
C LEU A 150 3.61 -9.10 -12.40
N SER A 151 4.87 -9.27 -12.82
CA SER A 151 5.26 -9.20 -14.23
C SER A 151 4.52 -10.22 -15.07
N GLY A 152 4.43 -11.47 -14.61
CA GLY A 152 3.70 -12.52 -15.30
C GLY A 152 2.21 -12.21 -15.49
N MET A 153 1.57 -11.61 -14.50
CA MET A 153 0.17 -11.15 -14.63
C MET A 153 0.02 -10.05 -15.69
N ILE A 154 0.94 -9.08 -15.72
CA ILE A 154 0.96 -8.01 -16.72
C ILE A 154 1.16 -8.58 -18.12
N ASP A 155 2.05 -9.56 -18.27
CA ASP A 155 2.35 -10.19 -19.55
C ASP A 155 1.19 -11.05 -20.07
N ASN A 156 0.49 -11.75 -19.19
CA ASN A 156 -0.71 -12.53 -19.53
C ASN A 156 -1.84 -11.66 -20.10
N GLU A 157 -1.96 -10.42 -19.64
CA GLU A 157 -2.90 -9.43 -20.17
C GLU A 157 -2.36 -8.67 -21.40
N ASN A 158 -1.16 -9.00 -21.90
CA ASN A 158 -0.48 -8.32 -23.01
C ASN A 158 -0.36 -6.81 -22.84
N VAL A 159 -0.17 -6.34 -21.60
CA VAL A 159 -0.09 -4.91 -21.28
C VAL A 159 1.28 -4.37 -21.63
N ASN A 160 1.29 -3.24 -22.37
CA ASN A 160 2.47 -2.46 -22.68
C ASN A 160 2.33 -1.09 -22.01
N ASP A 161 3.11 -0.85 -20.95
CA ASP A 161 3.08 0.40 -20.19
C ASP A 161 4.50 0.76 -19.74
N ALA A 162 4.93 1.98 -20.08
CA ALA A 162 6.30 2.42 -19.85
C ALA A 162 6.65 2.54 -18.36
N LEU A 163 5.67 2.85 -17.50
CA LEU A 163 5.91 2.98 -16.06
C LEU A 163 6.02 1.61 -15.41
N TYR A 164 5.17 0.65 -15.81
CA TYR A 164 5.31 -0.74 -15.38
C TYR A 164 6.64 -1.34 -15.81
N ASP A 165 7.05 -1.16 -17.07
CA ASP A 165 8.33 -1.67 -17.58
C ASP A 165 9.52 -1.05 -16.83
N PHE A 166 9.46 0.24 -16.52
CA PHE A 166 10.49 0.93 -15.74
C PHE A 166 10.64 0.33 -14.33
N PHE A 167 9.53 0.06 -13.63
CA PHE A 167 9.55 -0.52 -12.30
C PHE A 167 10.00 -1.98 -12.32
N LYS A 168 9.54 -2.77 -13.27
CA LYS A 168 9.96 -4.16 -13.46
C LYS A 168 11.46 -4.24 -13.71
N LYS A 169 11.99 -3.43 -14.62
CA LYS A 169 13.43 -3.40 -14.99
C LYS A 169 14.34 -3.10 -13.81
N TYR A 170 13.90 -2.34 -12.83
CA TYR A 170 14.70 -2.06 -11.63
C TYR A 170 15.01 -3.31 -10.81
N ARG A 171 14.07 -4.25 -10.74
CA ARG A 171 14.21 -5.48 -9.94
C ARG A 171 14.56 -6.71 -10.80
N LEU A 172 14.14 -6.74 -12.06
CA LEU A 172 14.35 -7.83 -12.99
C LEU A 172 15.46 -7.44 -13.98
N THR A 173 16.69 -7.87 -13.69
CA THR A 173 17.85 -7.49 -14.51
C THR A 173 17.82 -8.10 -15.92
N ASP A 174 17.05 -9.17 -16.12
CA ASP A 174 16.80 -9.85 -17.38
C ASP A 174 15.60 -9.28 -18.16
N TRP A 175 14.97 -8.18 -17.65
CA TRP A 175 13.86 -7.54 -18.33
C TRP A 175 14.33 -6.61 -19.45
N GLU A 176 13.99 -6.92 -20.69
CA GLU A 176 14.46 -6.19 -21.88
C GLU A 176 13.41 -5.24 -22.47
N ARG A 177 12.11 -5.52 -22.26
CA ARG A 177 11.03 -4.71 -22.83
C ARG A 177 11.07 -3.28 -22.27
N CYS A 178 10.90 -2.30 -23.16
CA CYS A 178 10.81 -0.87 -22.82
C CYS A 178 9.70 -0.24 -23.67
N SER A 179 8.51 -0.12 -23.08
CA SER A 179 7.40 0.64 -23.68
C SER A 179 7.70 2.14 -23.65
N ASN A 180 7.17 2.88 -24.62
CA ASN A 180 7.41 4.33 -24.75
C ASN A 180 6.25 5.19 -24.27
N THR A 181 5.11 4.59 -23.96
CA THR A 181 3.88 5.27 -23.57
C THR A 181 3.28 4.65 -22.32
N VAL A 182 2.55 5.46 -21.54
CA VAL A 182 1.71 4.97 -20.45
C VAL A 182 0.27 4.83 -20.92
N LEU A 183 -0.44 3.86 -20.40
CA LEU A 183 -1.86 3.61 -20.75
C LEU A 183 -2.76 4.75 -20.27
N PHE A 184 -2.43 5.37 -19.15
CA PHE A 184 -3.16 6.50 -18.59
C PHE A 184 -2.26 7.75 -18.53
N PRO A 185 -2.23 8.59 -19.59
CA PRO A 185 -1.37 9.76 -19.63
C PRO A 185 -1.63 10.77 -18.50
N VAL A 186 -2.86 10.86 -18.02
CA VAL A 186 -3.21 11.68 -16.85
C VAL A 186 -3.41 10.73 -15.66
N PRO A 187 -2.61 10.89 -14.58
CA PRO A 187 -1.50 11.83 -14.38
C PRO A 187 -0.12 11.30 -14.82
N TYR A 188 0.02 10.06 -15.30
CA TYR A 188 1.29 9.29 -15.32
C TYR A 188 2.27 9.71 -16.43
N GLN A 189 1.87 10.52 -17.41
CA GLN A 189 2.82 11.11 -18.36
C GLN A 189 3.87 11.98 -17.63
N SER A 190 3.48 12.62 -16.54
CA SER A 190 4.41 13.39 -15.71
C SER A 190 5.44 12.50 -15.00
N ALA A 191 5.08 11.28 -14.61
CA ALA A 191 6.02 10.32 -14.06
C ALA A 191 7.12 9.95 -15.07
N LEU A 192 6.77 9.73 -16.35
CA LEU A 192 7.77 9.53 -17.41
C LEU A 192 8.68 10.75 -17.62
N SER A 193 8.12 11.96 -17.49
CA SER A 193 8.90 13.20 -17.59
C SER A 193 9.90 13.34 -16.44
N ILE A 194 9.55 12.86 -15.22
CA ILE A 194 10.46 12.81 -14.07
C ILE A 194 11.61 11.85 -14.35
N ILE A 195 11.31 10.64 -14.82
CA ILE A 195 12.31 9.63 -15.19
C ILE A 195 13.29 10.19 -16.24
N SER A 196 12.76 10.77 -17.32
CA SER A 196 13.57 11.32 -18.41
C SER A 196 14.47 12.47 -17.96
N SER A 197 14.01 13.26 -17.00
CA SER A 197 14.77 14.41 -16.47
C SER A 197 15.97 13.99 -15.65
N ASN A 198 15.98 12.79 -15.08
CA ASN A 198 17.11 12.28 -14.30
C ASN A 198 18.40 12.14 -15.14
N ASN A 199 18.27 11.97 -16.46
CA ASN A 199 19.39 11.98 -17.39
C ASN A 199 20.02 13.38 -17.54
N GLN A 200 19.32 14.44 -17.15
CA GLN A 200 19.80 15.82 -17.19
C GLN A 200 20.32 16.24 -15.81
N SER A 201 19.48 16.16 -14.79
CA SER A 201 19.88 16.36 -13.40
C SER A 201 18.85 15.75 -12.43
N LYS A 202 19.33 15.30 -11.27
CA LYS A 202 18.50 14.81 -10.17
C LYS A 202 17.63 15.93 -9.57
N GLU A 203 18.16 17.14 -9.51
CA GLU A 203 17.47 18.34 -9.03
C GLU A 203 16.25 18.66 -9.90
N LEU A 204 16.37 18.52 -11.21
CA LEU A 204 15.25 18.72 -12.12
C LEU A 204 14.16 17.65 -11.91
N SER A 205 14.55 16.40 -11.66
CA SER A 205 13.62 15.31 -11.34
C SER A 205 12.86 15.57 -10.06
N ILE A 206 13.53 16.02 -8.99
CA ILE A 206 12.87 16.39 -7.72
C ILE A 206 11.91 17.56 -7.90
N GLN A 207 12.29 18.61 -8.62
CA GLN A 207 11.39 19.74 -8.89
C GLN A 207 10.12 19.32 -9.63
N LYS A 208 10.24 18.42 -10.62
CA LYS A 208 9.09 17.88 -11.33
C LYS A 208 8.25 16.96 -10.46
N LEU A 209 8.87 16.15 -9.60
CA LEU A 209 8.18 15.27 -8.68
C LEU A 209 7.38 16.07 -7.64
N GLU A 210 7.97 17.12 -7.11
CA GLU A 210 7.28 18.05 -6.21
C GLU A 210 6.05 18.70 -6.89
N LYS A 211 6.22 19.16 -8.15
CA LYS A 211 5.09 19.69 -8.94
C LYS A 211 4.00 18.64 -9.17
N TYR A 212 4.40 17.40 -9.50
CA TYR A 212 3.49 16.26 -9.69
C TYR A 212 2.64 16.03 -8.44
N LEU A 213 3.27 15.88 -7.28
CA LEU A 213 2.59 15.69 -6.00
C LEU A 213 1.63 16.84 -5.66
N LYS A 214 2.10 18.10 -5.77
CA LYS A 214 1.34 19.27 -5.36
C LYS A 214 0.19 19.64 -6.29
N LYS A 215 0.29 19.34 -7.60
CA LYS A 215 -0.61 19.94 -8.60
C LYS A 215 -1.31 18.93 -9.50
N GLU A 216 -0.74 17.73 -9.69
CA GLU A 216 -1.17 16.84 -10.76
C GLU A 216 -1.73 15.53 -10.24
N TRP A 217 -1.04 14.88 -9.30
CA TRP A 217 -1.38 13.54 -8.83
C TRP A 217 -2.84 13.41 -8.37
N TYR A 218 -3.24 14.19 -7.37
CA TYR A 218 -4.58 14.09 -6.81
C TYR A 218 -5.68 14.44 -7.84
N ARG A 219 -5.45 15.48 -8.63
CA ARG A 219 -6.40 15.89 -9.67
C ARG A 219 -6.52 14.88 -10.81
N GLY A 220 -5.41 14.23 -11.16
CA GLY A 220 -5.37 13.20 -12.18
C GLY A 220 -6.09 11.91 -11.82
N HIS A 221 -6.48 11.75 -10.54
CA HIS A 221 -7.26 10.63 -10.04
C HIS A 221 -8.73 10.99 -9.71
N SER A 222 -9.25 12.06 -10.29
CA SER A 222 -10.62 12.53 -10.01
C SER A 222 -11.72 11.55 -10.44
N ASP A 223 -11.41 10.59 -11.29
CA ASP A 223 -12.27 9.49 -11.72
C ASP A 223 -12.16 8.22 -10.85
N CYS A 224 -11.22 8.19 -9.91
CA CYS A 224 -11.06 7.08 -8.99
C CYS A 224 -12.15 7.10 -7.91
N ALA A 225 -12.68 5.92 -7.59
CA ALA A 225 -13.76 5.76 -6.61
C ALA A 225 -13.41 6.24 -5.19
N TRP A 226 -12.13 6.33 -4.86
CA TRP A 226 -11.64 6.80 -3.55
C TRP A 226 -11.44 8.33 -3.50
N HIS A 227 -11.49 9.02 -4.66
CA HIS A 227 -11.29 10.47 -4.72
C HIS A 227 -12.38 11.20 -3.89
N ASP A 228 -11.96 12.09 -3.02
CA ASP A 228 -12.83 12.87 -2.13
C ASP A 228 -13.59 12.08 -1.04
N ASP A 229 -13.34 10.77 -0.86
CA ASP A 229 -14.00 9.94 0.16
C ASP A 229 -13.92 10.56 1.57
N HIS A 230 -12.80 11.22 1.91
CA HIS A 230 -12.61 11.90 3.21
C HIS A 230 -13.67 12.98 3.48
N LYS A 231 -14.23 13.61 2.44
CA LYS A 231 -15.22 14.68 2.58
C LYS A 231 -16.55 14.17 3.14
N TYR A 232 -16.84 12.91 2.94
CA TYR A 232 -18.07 12.28 3.44
C TYR A 232 -17.92 11.75 4.87
N GLY A 233 -16.70 11.70 5.42
CA GLY A 233 -16.44 11.27 6.79
C GLY A 233 -16.78 9.78 7.09
N ILE A 234 -17.08 8.99 6.05
CA ILE A 234 -17.52 7.60 6.18
C ILE A 234 -16.34 6.65 6.05
N ARG A 235 -15.47 6.92 5.08
CA ARG A 235 -14.29 6.12 4.75
C ARG A 235 -13.18 7.00 4.24
N HIS A 236 -11.95 6.67 4.61
CA HIS A 236 -10.75 7.22 4.03
C HIS A 236 -9.59 6.29 4.32
N ASP A 237 -8.95 5.74 3.30
CA ASP A 237 -7.87 4.76 3.44
C ASP A 237 -6.49 5.43 3.41
N GLY A 238 -6.44 6.73 3.10
CA GLY A 238 -5.24 7.51 2.83
C GLY A 238 -5.06 7.74 1.33
N TYR A 239 -4.43 8.87 0.99
CA TYR A 239 -4.09 9.22 -0.38
C TYR A 239 -2.58 9.18 -0.55
N TRP A 240 -2.07 8.16 -1.26
CA TRP A 240 -0.65 7.89 -1.36
C TRP A 240 -0.19 7.67 -2.80
N SER A 241 0.75 8.50 -3.25
CA SER A 241 1.45 8.35 -4.52
C SER A 241 2.63 7.39 -4.32
N PHE A 242 2.35 6.08 -4.24
CA PHE A 242 3.42 5.09 -4.03
C PHE A 242 4.41 5.07 -5.18
N GLU A 243 3.97 5.34 -6.40
CA GLU A 243 4.85 5.45 -7.55
C GLU A 243 5.88 6.58 -7.39
N SER A 244 5.52 7.68 -6.72
CA SER A 244 6.48 8.76 -6.41
C SER A 244 7.60 8.29 -5.48
N GLY A 245 7.26 7.52 -4.45
CA GLY A 245 8.26 6.91 -3.55
C GLY A 245 9.15 5.91 -4.27
N ALA A 246 8.57 5.05 -5.11
CA ALA A 246 9.34 4.10 -5.92
C ALA A 246 10.28 4.83 -6.89
N LEU A 247 9.84 5.91 -7.53
CA LEU A 247 10.69 6.73 -8.40
C LEU A 247 11.90 7.31 -7.66
N VAL A 248 11.69 7.84 -6.45
CA VAL A 248 12.78 8.35 -5.60
C VAL A 248 13.81 7.26 -5.33
N LYS A 249 13.34 6.08 -4.90
CA LYS A 249 14.22 4.94 -4.59
C LYS A 249 15.00 4.45 -5.81
N ILE A 250 14.34 4.29 -6.95
CA ILE A 250 14.95 3.80 -8.20
C ILE A 250 15.98 4.79 -8.73
N LEU A 251 15.65 6.07 -8.75
CA LEU A 251 16.50 7.13 -9.33
C LEU A 251 17.56 7.63 -8.34
N GLY A 252 17.51 7.23 -7.07
CA GLY A 252 18.41 7.64 -6.01
C GLY A 252 18.38 9.17 -5.82
N LEU A 253 17.17 9.73 -5.70
CA LEU A 253 16.96 11.17 -5.54
C LEU A 253 17.06 11.57 -4.07
N ASP A 254 17.55 12.79 -3.81
CA ASP A 254 17.41 13.42 -2.49
C ASP A 254 16.01 13.98 -2.34
N ASP A 255 15.20 13.32 -1.53
CA ASP A 255 13.79 13.65 -1.32
C ASP A 255 13.52 14.43 -0.02
N SER A 256 14.56 14.98 0.59
CA SER A 256 14.46 15.77 1.82
C SER A 256 13.43 16.91 1.72
N SER A 257 13.31 17.52 0.54
CA SER A 257 12.31 18.56 0.26
C SER A 257 10.87 18.04 0.12
N LEU A 258 10.69 16.73 -0.06
CA LEU A 258 9.37 16.09 -0.20
C LEU A 258 8.79 15.64 1.15
N LYS A 259 9.60 15.62 2.21
CA LYS A 259 9.18 15.22 3.55
C LYS A 259 8.00 16.07 4.03
N GLY A 260 6.91 15.40 4.38
CA GLY A 260 5.69 16.05 4.84
C GLY A 260 4.80 16.64 3.74
N LEU A 261 5.16 16.50 2.46
CA LEU A 261 4.25 16.83 1.39
C LEU A 261 3.04 15.87 1.37
N PRO A 262 1.84 16.38 1.02
CA PRO A 262 0.69 15.53 0.80
C PRO A 262 0.99 14.41 -0.22
N TYR A 263 0.42 13.25 0.01
CA TYR A 263 0.48 12.07 -0.87
C TYR A 263 1.84 11.38 -0.95
N TYR A 264 2.92 11.95 -0.41
CA TYR A 264 4.25 11.38 -0.51
C TYR A 264 4.51 10.35 0.60
N PRO A 265 4.81 9.08 0.26
CA PRO A 265 5.00 8.00 1.24
C PRO A 265 6.41 7.98 1.85
N TYR A 266 6.87 9.10 2.44
CA TYR A 266 8.22 9.32 2.93
C TYR A 266 8.72 8.18 3.84
N ASP A 267 7.92 7.77 4.82
CA ASP A 267 8.33 6.73 5.77
C ASP A 267 8.56 5.37 5.11
N MET A 268 7.79 5.04 4.05
CA MET A 268 7.98 3.79 3.32
C MET A 268 9.23 3.82 2.44
N VAL A 269 9.64 4.97 1.95
CA VAL A 269 10.90 5.12 1.21
C VAL A 269 12.11 4.87 2.12
N HIS A 270 12.06 5.34 3.37
CA HIS A 270 13.19 5.37 4.32
C HIS A 270 13.15 4.30 5.42
N TRP A 271 12.22 3.35 5.36
CA TRP A 271 11.92 2.43 6.47
C TRP A 271 13.08 1.54 6.92
N ASN A 272 14.03 1.22 6.05
CA ASN A 272 15.15 0.35 6.39
C ASN A 272 16.53 1.04 6.43
N GLU A 273 16.59 2.36 6.27
CA GLU A 273 17.85 3.12 6.32
C GLU A 273 18.56 3.03 7.67
N ASN A 274 17.82 2.80 8.75
CA ASN A 274 18.36 2.70 10.11
C ASN A 274 18.63 1.24 10.56
N LYS A 275 18.55 0.26 9.65
CA LYS A 275 18.74 -1.17 9.96
C LYS A 275 20.15 -1.71 9.66
N ILE A 276 21.11 -0.80 9.36
CA ILE A 276 22.52 -1.15 9.10
C ILE A 276 23.33 -1.05 10.39
#